data_f43bb69cbfd9cf52b37f0f545c157c02
#
_entry.id   f43bb69cbfd9cf52b37f0f545c157c02
#
_cell.length_a   1.000
_cell.length_b   1.000
_cell.length_c   1.000
_cell.angle_alpha   90.00
_cell.angle_beta   90.00
_cell.angle_gamma   90.00
#
_symmetry.space_group_name_H-M   'P 1'
#
loop_
_entity.id
_entity.type
_entity.pdbx_description
1 polymer ?
#
loop_
_entity_poly.entity_id
_entity_poly.type
_entity_poly.pdbx_seq_one_letter_code
_entity_poly.pdbx_strand_id
1 'polypeptide(L)'
;VSNGYQAAMMAPTEVLAVQHYEMLCNMTKQYGLAFRPTLLVGSQTAKQKREIYEKIADGSLNVVIGTHAVIQDKVMFKNLALVITDEQHRFGVRQRETLSEKGNGAAHTIVMSATPIPRSLAIILYGDMEVTQLRELPAKRLPIKNCVVNQSYRQTAYRFMQKEVDAGHQVYIICPMAEPGVMDELENVVDYSKTIQAFFSPQTRIAYLHGKMRPKLKNEIMTRFAAGKDRKSTRLNSSHHRIW
;
A
#
# COMPACT_ATOMS: atom_id res chain seq x y z
N VAL A 1 -10.68 3.43 -21.71
CA VAL A 1 -9.51 2.82 -22.39
C VAL A 1 -9.91 2.36 -23.79
N SER A 2 -10.98 1.60 -23.92
CA SER A 2 -11.45 1.09 -25.24
C SER A 2 -11.70 2.18 -26.31
N ASN A 3 -11.93 3.40 -25.88
CA ASN A 3 -12.15 4.57 -26.77
C ASN A 3 -10.88 5.39 -27.02
N GLY A 4 -9.68 4.83 -26.79
CA GLY A 4 -8.41 5.50 -27.03
C GLY A 4 -7.97 6.46 -25.92
N TYR A 5 -8.65 6.48 -24.78
CA TYR A 5 -8.26 7.29 -23.61
C TYR A 5 -7.33 6.55 -22.68
N GLN A 6 -6.57 7.32 -21.91
CA GLN A 6 -5.66 6.80 -20.89
C GLN A 6 -6.25 6.98 -19.49
N ALA A 7 -5.87 6.08 -18.58
CA ALA A 7 -6.20 6.13 -17.17
C ALA A 7 -4.93 6.09 -16.31
N ALA A 8 -4.92 6.87 -15.24
CA ALA A 8 -3.84 6.90 -14.26
C ALA A 8 -4.36 6.56 -12.87
N MET A 9 -3.69 5.67 -12.16
CA MET A 9 -3.99 5.34 -10.78
C MET A 9 -2.80 5.62 -9.88
N MET A 10 -3.01 6.43 -8.85
CA MET A 10 -1.99 6.81 -7.88
C MET A 10 -2.24 6.14 -6.54
N ALA A 11 -1.23 5.44 -6.02
CA ALA A 11 -1.22 4.83 -4.71
C ALA A 11 -0.15 5.47 -3.81
N PRO A 12 -0.36 5.55 -2.48
CA PRO A 12 0.54 6.25 -1.57
C PRO A 12 1.87 5.54 -1.34
N THR A 13 1.92 4.25 -1.61
CA THR A 13 3.13 3.44 -1.42
C THR A 13 3.37 2.53 -2.62
N GLU A 14 4.64 2.17 -2.83
CA GLU A 14 5.01 1.24 -3.89
C GLU A 14 4.35 -0.14 -3.71
N VAL A 15 4.20 -0.59 -2.48
CA VAL A 15 3.52 -1.87 -2.17
C VAL A 15 2.08 -1.85 -2.65
N LEU A 16 1.34 -0.79 -2.38
CA LEU A 16 -0.04 -0.66 -2.85
C LEU A 16 -0.12 -0.51 -4.37
N ALA A 17 0.81 0.25 -4.98
CA ALA A 17 0.89 0.37 -6.42
C ALA A 17 1.12 -1.00 -7.10
N VAL A 18 2.01 -1.82 -6.55
CA VAL A 18 2.25 -3.19 -7.03
C VAL A 18 1.01 -4.06 -6.86
N GLN A 19 0.32 -4.01 -5.73
CA GLN A 19 -0.91 -4.78 -5.50
C GLN A 19 -2.01 -4.41 -6.50
N HIS A 20 -2.25 -3.13 -6.75
CA HIS A 20 -3.21 -2.68 -7.76
C HIS A 20 -2.80 -3.12 -9.17
N TYR A 21 -1.52 -3.02 -9.49
CA TYR A 21 -0.98 -3.48 -10.77
C TYR A 21 -1.22 -4.97 -10.98
N GLU A 22 -0.88 -5.82 -10.01
CA GLU A 22 -1.08 -7.27 -10.08
C GLU A 22 -2.56 -7.64 -10.18
N MET A 23 -3.42 -6.97 -9.41
CA MET A 23 -4.87 -7.15 -9.47
C MET A 23 -5.39 -6.85 -10.88
N LEU A 24 -5.03 -5.70 -11.46
CA LEU A 24 -5.47 -5.33 -12.81
C LEU A 24 -4.89 -6.27 -13.87
N CYS A 25 -3.64 -6.72 -13.75
CA CYS A 25 -3.06 -7.72 -14.63
C CYS A 25 -3.83 -9.05 -14.59
N ASN A 26 -4.27 -9.47 -13.40
CA ASN A 26 -5.07 -10.69 -13.25
C ASN A 26 -6.47 -10.52 -13.86
N MET A 27 -7.10 -9.37 -13.66
CA MET A 27 -8.40 -9.05 -14.27
C MET A 27 -8.32 -9.02 -15.79
N THR A 28 -7.28 -8.41 -16.37
CA THR A 28 -7.12 -8.40 -17.83
C THR A 28 -6.97 -9.79 -18.41
N LYS A 29 -6.24 -10.67 -17.73
CA LYS A 29 -6.11 -12.09 -18.15
C LYS A 29 -7.43 -12.86 -18.00
N GLN A 30 -8.10 -12.68 -16.88
CA GLN A 30 -9.33 -13.42 -16.55
C GLN A 30 -10.50 -13.05 -17.46
N TYR A 31 -10.61 -11.76 -17.80
CA TYR A 31 -11.75 -11.24 -18.57
C TYR A 31 -11.42 -10.86 -20.01
N GLY A 32 -10.20 -11.14 -20.46
CA GLY A 32 -9.79 -10.84 -21.85
C GLY A 32 -9.82 -9.35 -22.19
N LEU A 33 -9.50 -8.46 -21.21
CA LEU A 33 -9.59 -7.03 -21.41
C LEU A 33 -8.46 -6.51 -22.31
N ALA A 34 -8.77 -5.60 -23.21
CA ALA A 34 -7.86 -5.12 -24.25
C ALA A 34 -6.81 -4.10 -23.77
N PHE A 35 -6.70 -3.81 -22.48
CA PHE A 35 -5.70 -2.86 -21.95
C PHE A 35 -4.56 -3.59 -21.22
N ARG A 36 -3.41 -2.92 -21.16
CA ARG A 36 -2.22 -3.43 -20.47
C ARG A 36 -1.84 -2.48 -19.32
N PRO A 37 -2.03 -2.92 -18.07
CA PRO A 37 -1.57 -2.14 -16.92
C PRO A 37 -0.04 -1.99 -16.96
N THR A 38 0.45 -0.83 -16.56
CA THR A 38 1.88 -0.54 -16.45
C THR A 38 2.18 0.04 -15.09
N LEU A 39 3.23 -0.46 -14.45
CA LEU A 39 3.68 0.03 -13.15
C LEU A 39 4.73 1.14 -13.34
N LEU A 40 4.57 2.27 -12.64
CA LEU A 40 5.51 3.39 -12.60
C LEU A 40 5.81 3.78 -11.16
N VAL A 41 6.96 3.36 -10.64
CA VAL A 41 7.37 3.54 -9.23
C VAL A 41 8.79 4.09 -9.08
N GLY A 42 9.09 4.58 -7.87
CA GLY A 42 10.37 5.21 -7.56
C GLY A 42 11.60 4.31 -7.76
N SER A 43 11.48 3.03 -7.41
CA SER A 43 12.58 2.04 -7.44
C SER A 43 13.04 1.61 -8.84
N GLN A 44 12.29 1.94 -9.89
CA GLN A 44 12.68 1.62 -11.27
C GLN A 44 13.89 2.44 -11.73
N THR A 45 14.72 1.84 -12.62
CA THR A 45 15.88 2.50 -13.20
C THR A 45 15.47 3.67 -14.10
N ALA A 46 16.39 4.61 -14.31
CA ALA A 46 16.16 5.75 -15.19
C ALA A 46 15.82 5.32 -16.64
N LYS A 47 16.44 4.23 -17.13
CA LYS A 47 16.16 3.67 -18.47
C LYS A 47 14.73 3.15 -18.54
N GLN A 48 14.29 2.34 -17.57
CA GLN A 48 12.93 1.81 -17.54
C GLN A 48 11.88 2.92 -17.48
N LYS A 49 12.10 3.94 -16.64
CA LYS A 49 11.19 5.09 -16.55
C LYS A 49 11.09 5.84 -17.85
N ARG A 50 12.23 6.07 -18.53
CA ARG A 50 12.25 6.78 -19.82
C ARG A 50 11.43 6.03 -20.88
N GLU A 51 11.60 4.71 -21.00
CA GLU A 51 10.83 3.87 -21.93
C GLU A 51 9.32 3.92 -21.63
N ILE A 52 8.95 3.96 -20.34
CA ILE A 52 7.54 4.10 -19.92
C ILE A 52 7.01 5.50 -20.28
N TYR A 53 7.79 6.56 -20.06
CA TYR A 53 7.39 7.93 -20.39
C TYR A 53 7.12 8.11 -21.89
N GLU A 54 8.01 7.58 -22.74
CA GLU A 54 7.85 7.61 -24.19
C GLU A 54 6.53 6.92 -24.62
N LYS A 55 6.25 5.74 -24.06
CA LYS A 55 5.02 4.97 -24.34
C LYS A 55 3.74 5.56 -23.74
N ILE A 56 3.83 6.35 -22.67
CA ILE A 56 2.69 7.13 -22.16
C ILE A 56 2.40 8.28 -23.12
N ALA A 57 3.45 8.97 -23.58
CA ALA A 57 3.33 10.13 -24.46
C ALA A 57 2.82 9.78 -25.86
N ASP A 58 3.16 8.63 -26.41
CA ASP A 58 2.66 8.16 -27.70
C ASP A 58 1.25 7.52 -27.59
N GLY A 59 0.78 7.22 -26.36
CA GLY A 59 -0.54 6.63 -26.10
C GLY A 59 -0.58 5.10 -26.22
N SER A 60 0.58 4.43 -26.41
CA SER A 60 0.64 2.96 -26.46
C SER A 60 0.43 2.29 -25.11
N LEU A 61 0.70 3.00 -23.99
CA LEU A 61 0.32 2.61 -22.64
C LEU A 61 -0.93 3.36 -22.21
N ASN A 62 -1.97 2.62 -21.92
CA ASN A 62 -3.29 3.18 -21.67
C ASN A 62 -3.75 3.11 -20.20
N VAL A 63 -3.12 2.28 -19.35
CA VAL A 63 -3.38 2.23 -17.91
C VAL A 63 -2.07 2.28 -17.15
N VAL A 64 -1.86 3.33 -16.37
CA VAL A 64 -0.62 3.56 -15.60
C VAL A 64 -0.95 3.55 -14.11
N ILE A 65 -0.32 2.66 -13.36
CA ILE A 65 -0.43 2.57 -11.91
C ILE A 65 0.92 2.94 -11.29
N GLY A 66 0.92 3.79 -10.29
CA GLY A 66 2.18 4.12 -9.62
C GLY A 66 2.01 4.93 -8.36
N THR A 67 3.13 5.44 -7.88
CA THR A 67 3.18 6.37 -6.76
C THR A 67 3.23 7.81 -7.26
N HIS A 68 3.73 8.74 -6.45
CA HIS A 68 3.99 10.11 -6.90
C HIS A 68 4.87 10.21 -8.17
N ALA A 69 5.46 9.12 -8.63
CA ALA A 69 6.18 9.09 -9.90
C ALA A 69 5.26 9.41 -11.10
N VAL A 70 3.96 9.13 -11.02
CA VAL A 70 2.96 9.38 -12.07
C VAL A 70 2.70 10.88 -12.28
N ILE A 71 2.84 11.68 -11.22
CA ILE A 71 2.59 13.14 -11.28
C ILE A 71 3.82 13.98 -11.66
N GLN A 72 5.00 13.36 -11.83
CA GLN A 72 6.21 14.08 -12.23
C GLN A 72 6.02 14.78 -13.58
N ASP A 73 6.63 15.95 -13.75
CA ASP A 73 6.50 16.78 -14.97
C ASP A 73 6.87 16.03 -16.25
N LYS A 74 7.83 15.11 -16.15
CA LYS A 74 8.28 14.27 -17.26
C LYS A 74 7.25 13.28 -17.78
N VAL A 75 6.18 13.03 -17.02
CA VAL A 75 5.09 12.12 -17.42
C VAL A 75 4.05 12.94 -18.18
N MET A 76 4.04 12.82 -19.47
CA MET A 76 3.10 13.49 -20.36
C MET A 76 2.13 12.47 -20.93
N PHE A 77 0.86 12.58 -20.57
CA PHE A 77 -0.19 11.71 -21.14
C PHE A 77 -0.66 12.32 -22.47
N LYS A 78 -0.91 11.46 -23.45
CA LYS A 78 -1.47 11.88 -24.75
C LYS A 78 -2.95 12.24 -24.62
N ASN A 79 -3.70 11.44 -23.88
CA ASN A 79 -5.17 11.59 -23.79
C ASN A 79 -5.69 11.01 -22.44
N LEU A 80 -5.29 11.61 -21.32
CA LEU A 80 -5.70 11.20 -19.99
C LEU A 80 -7.16 11.62 -19.73
N ALA A 81 -8.04 10.65 -19.50
CA ALA A 81 -9.46 10.90 -19.23
C ALA A 81 -9.94 10.38 -17.87
N LEU A 82 -9.16 9.56 -17.19
CA LEU A 82 -9.52 9.06 -15.86
C LEU A 82 -8.31 9.08 -14.92
N VAL A 83 -8.54 9.67 -13.77
CA VAL A 83 -7.57 9.73 -12.66
C VAL A 83 -8.18 9.04 -11.45
N ILE A 84 -7.46 8.10 -10.86
CA ILE A 84 -7.86 7.40 -9.63
C ILE A 84 -6.80 7.65 -8.57
N THR A 85 -7.19 8.13 -7.40
CA THR A 85 -6.30 8.31 -6.25
C THR A 85 -6.76 7.45 -5.08
N ASP A 86 -5.92 6.52 -4.67
CA ASP A 86 -6.18 5.65 -3.51
C ASP A 86 -5.57 6.24 -2.24
N GLU A 87 -6.27 6.06 -1.09
CA GLU A 87 -5.84 6.57 0.23
C GLU A 87 -5.48 8.06 0.21
N GLN A 88 -6.37 8.85 -0.30
CA GLN A 88 -6.19 10.28 -0.59
C GLN A 88 -5.59 11.10 0.55
N HIS A 89 -5.92 10.79 1.81
CA HIS A 89 -5.43 11.53 2.98
C HIS A 89 -3.89 11.53 3.11
N ARG A 90 -3.19 10.67 2.37
CA ARG A 90 -1.73 10.58 2.31
C ARG A 90 -1.10 11.48 1.25
N PHE A 91 -1.91 12.16 0.44
CA PHE A 91 -1.45 13.06 -0.61
C PHE A 91 -1.77 14.53 -0.27
N GLY A 92 -0.85 15.43 -0.56
CA GLY A 92 -1.11 16.86 -0.49
C GLY A 92 -2.11 17.32 -1.55
N VAL A 93 -2.81 18.44 -1.29
CA VAL A 93 -3.79 19.04 -2.21
C VAL A 93 -3.17 19.27 -3.59
N ARG A 94 -1.99 19.88 -3.65
CA ARG A 94 -1.26 20.15 -4.90
C ARG A 94 -0.97 18.89 -5.73
N GLN A 95 -0.66 17.77 -5.10
CA GLN A 95 -0.35 16.53 -5.83
C GLN A 95 -1.56 15.97 -6.60
N ARG A 96 -2.76 16.18 -6.07
CA ARG A 96 -4.03 15.76 -6.69
C ARG A 96 -4.38 16.65 -7.86
N GLU A 97 -4.28 17.96 -7.66
CA GLU A 97 -4.49 18.97 -8.71
C GLU A 97 -3.56 18.71 -9.89
N THR A 98 -2.26 18.52 -9.64
CA THR A 98 -1.27 18.23 -10.68
C THR A 98 -1.64 17.03 -11.54
N LEU A 99 -2.18 15.94 -10.93
CA LEU A 99 -2.57 14.76 -11.72
C LEU A 99 -3.84 15.02 -12.56
N SER A 100 -4.80 15.75 -12.01
CA SER A 100 -6.02 16.15 -12.75
C SER A 100 -5.68 17.10 -13.90
N GLU A 101 -4.77 18.05 -13.68
CA GLU A 101 -4.31 19.02 -14.70
C GLU A 101 -3.61 18.34 -15.90
N LYS A 102 -2.95 17.20 -15.68
CA LYS A 102 -2.34 16.41 -16.79
C LYS A 102 -3.36 15.89 -17.81
N GLY A 103 -4.64 15.89 -17.48
CA GLY A 103 -5.77 15.60 -18.37
C GLY A 103 -6.34 16.83 -19.05
N ASN A 104 -5.61 17.97 -19.11
CA ASN A 104 -6.09 19.24 -19.66
C ASN A 104 -7.40 19.73 -19.00
N GLY A 105 -7.59 19.44 -17.73
CA GLY A 105 -8.80 19.80 -16.97
C GLY A 105 -10.07 19.00 -17.30
N ALA A 106 -10.00 18.04 -18.22
CA ALA A 106 -11.16 17.24 -18.66
C ALA A 106 -11.16 15.80 -18.10
N ALA A 107 -10.19 15.44 -17.28
CA ALA A 107 -10.11 14.09 -16.71
C ALA A 107 -11.12 13.89 -15.57
N HIS A 108 -11.91 12.83 -15.65
CA HIS A 108 -12.73 12.38 -14.52
C HIS A 108 -11.84 11.94 -13.36
N THR A 109 -12.16 12.37 -12.15
CA THR A 109 -11.37 12.06 -10.97
C THR A 109 -12.16 11.20 -10.00
N ILE A 110 -11.60 10.07 -9.61
CA ILE A 110 -12.12 9.20 -8.55
C ILE A 110 -11.13 9.22 -7.39
N VAL A 111 -11.65 9.50 -6.22
CA VAL A 111 -10.89 9.53 -4.98
C VAL A 111 -11.39 8.45 -4.04
N MET A 112 -10.50 7.59 -3.57
CA MET A 112 -10.83 6.51 -2.65
C MET A 112 -10.19 6.74 -1.29
N SER A 113 -10.90 6.37 -0.23
CA SER A 113 -10.38 6.36 1.15
C SER A 113 -11.07 5.27 1.96
N ALA A 114 -10.28 4.51 2.73
CA ALA A 114 -10.79 3.53 3.68
C ALA A 114 -11.23 4.18 5.00
N THR A 115 -10.83 5.42 5.28
CA THR A 115 -11.27 6.15 6.47
C THR A 115 -12.65 6.78 6.24
N PRO A 116 -13.63 6.52 7.13
CA PRO A 116 -14.93 7.15 7.00
C PRO A 116 -14.80 8.67 7.19
N ILE A 117 -15.07 9.42 6.13
CA ILE A 117 -15.12 10.88 6.18
C ILE A 117 -16.59 11.27 6.32
N PRO A 118 -16.97 12.02 7.38
CA PRO A 118 -18.33 12.53 7.50
C PRO A 118 -18.72 13.30 6.24
N ARG A 119 -19.97 13.11 5.76
CA ARG A 119 -20.44 13.71 4.51
C ARG A 119 -20.29 15.25 4.49
N SER A 120 -20.53 15.89 5.63
CA SER A 120 -20.34 17.33 5.80
C SER A 120 -18.89 17.76 5.60
N LEU A 121 -17.93 16.99 6.11
CA LEU A 121 -16.51 17.28 5.92
C LEU A 121 -16.07 16.97 4.49
N ALA A 122 -16.62 15.94 3.87
CA ALA A 122 -16.35 15.61 2.48
C ALA A 122 -16.78 16.76 1.53
N ILE A 123 -17.95 17.36 1.74
CA ILE A 123 -18.44 18.52 0.97
C ILE A 123 -17.50 19.72 1.15
N ILE A 124 -17.05 19.99 2.38
CA ILE A 124 -16.13 21.10 2.67
C ILE A 124 -14.76 20.89 2.00
N LEU A 125 -14.25 19.66 2.02
CA LEU A 125 -12.91 19.34 1.52
C LEU A 125 -12.86 19.14 0.00
N TYR A 126 -13.95 18.70 -0.61
CA TYR A 126 -13.99 18.23 -1.99
C TYR A 126 -14.98 18.98 -2.89
N GLY A 127 -15.72 19.94 -2.32
CA GLY A 127 -16.63 20.79 -3.08
C GLY A 127 -17.67 19.97 -3.85
N ASP A 128 -17.60 20.01 -5.17
CA ASP A 128 -18.58 19.44 -6.09
C ASP A 128 -18.45 17.92 -6.32
N MET A 129 -17.59 17.21 -5.55
CA MET A 129 -17.44 15.77 -5.71
C MET A 129 -18.64 15.00 -5.17
N GLU A 130 -19.16 14.08 -5.96
CA GLU A 130 -20.18 13.14 -5.54
C GLU A 130 -19.61 12.07 -4.62
N VAL A 131 -20.27 11.82 -3.47
CA VAL A 131 -19.78 10.88 -2.46
C VAL A 131 -20.58 9.58 -2.51
N THR A 132 -19.90 8.50 -2.86
CA THR A 132 -20.45 7.13 -2.81
C THR A 132 -19.83 6.36 -1.65
N GLN A 133 -20.68 5.71 -0.83
CA GLN A 133 -20.24 4.90 0.30
C GLN A 133 -20.50 3.41 0.06
N LEU A 134 -19.45 2.61 0.12
CA LEU A 134 -19.52 1.15 0.14
C LEU A 134 -19.65 0.68 1.59
N ARG A 135 -20.87 0.32 2.03
CA ARG A 135 -21.18 -0.07 3.43
C ARG A 135 -21.11 -1.56 3.67
N GLU A 136 -21.22 -2.35 2.63
CA GLU A 136 -21.22 -3.80 2.72
C GLU A 136 -19.80 -4.36 2.83
N LEU A 137 -19.63 -5.32 3.71
CA LEU A 137 -18.39 -6.08 3.82
C LEU A 137 -18.44 -7.30 2.88
N PRO A 138 -17.30 -7.72 2.31
CA PRO A 138 -17.25 -8.96 1.54
C PRO A 138 -17.80 -10.14 2.35
N ALA A 139 -18.67 -10.95 1.75
CA ALA A 139 -19.40 -12.04 2.41
C ALA A 139 -18.51 -13.07 3.15
N LYS A 140 -17.25 -13.20 2.74
CA LYS A 140 -16.25 -14.12 3.34
C LYS A 140 -15.38 -13.49 4.42
N ARG A 141 -15.61 -12.23 4.79
CA ARG A 141 -14.79 -11.57 5.81
C ARG A 141 -15.20 -12.04 7.19
N LEU A 142 -14.28 -12.67 7.89
CA LEU A 142 -14.47 -13.09 9.27
C LEU A 142 -14.49 -11.86 10.21
N PRO A 143 -15.28 -11.89 11.30
CA PRO A 143 -15.28 -10.82 12.29
C PRO A 143 -13.91 -10.72 12.98
N ILE A 144 -13.41 -9.50 13.11
CA ILE A 144 -12.16 -9.22 13.80
C ILE A 144 -12.44 -9.03 15.29
N LYS A 145 -11.75 -9.77 16.15
CA LYS A 145 -11.78 -9.58 17.60
C LYS A 145 -10.69 -8.61 18.00
N ASN A 146 -11.05 -7.50 18.61
CA ASN A 146 -10.11 -6.49 19.11
C ASN A 146 -10.07 -6.52 20.64
N CYS A 147 -8.89 -6.40 21.22
CA CYS A 147 -8.72 -6.17 22.65
C CYS A 147 -7.59 -5.18 22.90
N VAL A 148 -7.71 -4.37 23.94
CA VAL A 148 -6.65 -3.49 24.43
C VAL A 148 -6.18 -4.06 25.76
N VAL A 149 -4.87 -4.28 25.88
CA VAL A 149 -4.25 -4.88 27.04
C VAL A 149 -3.03 -4.09 27.49
N ASN A 150 -2.66 -4.20 28.76
CA ASN A 150 -1.45 -3.59 29.30
C ASN A 150 -0.24 -4.53 29.19
N GLN A 151 0.92 -4.08 29.63
CA GLN A 151 2.17 -4.84 29.55
C GLN A 151 2.14 -6.15 30.36
N SER A 152 1.36 -6.25 31.43
CA SER A 152 1.25 -7.47 32.22
C SER A 152 0.64 -8.66 31.43
N TYR A 153 -0.11 -8.34 30.37
CA TYR A 153 -0.69 -9.36 29.49
C TYR A 153 0.27 -9.90 28.42
N ARG A 154 1.48 -9.38 28.34
CA ARG A 154 2.47 -9.67 27.28
C ARG A 154 2.75 -11.18 27.14
N GLN A 155 2.95 -11.88 28.23
CA GLN A 155 3.19 -13.32 28.21
C GLN A 155 2.02 -14.13 27.65
N THR A 156 0.81 -13.72 27.97
CA THR A 156 -0.41 -14.35 27.43
C THR A 156 -0.54 -14.07 25.93
N ALA A 157 -0.21 -12.85 25.49
CA ALA A 157 -0.18 -12.50 24.07
C ALA A 157 0.83 -13.34 23.30
N TYR A 158 2.04 -13.56 23.82
CA TYR A 158 3.04 -14.42 23.18
C TYR A 158 2.58 -15.87 23.05
N ARG A 159 1.95 -16.43 24.08
CA ARG A 159 1.38 -17.79 24.00
C ARG A 159 0.27 -17.88 22.96
N PHE A 160 -0.59 -16.87 22.90
CA PHE A 160 -1.63 -16.78 21.87
C PHE A 160 -1.03 -16.71 20.47
N MET A 161 -0.06 -15.83 20.24
CA MET A 161 0.64 -15.72 18.96
C MET A 161 1.31 -17.04 18.56
N GLN A 162 1.99 -17.73 19.48
CA GLN A 162 2.59 -19.03 19.21
C GLN A 162 1.53 -20.07 18.80
N LYS A 163 0.39 -20.11 19.49
CA LYS A 163 -0.73 -20.98 19.13
C LYS A 163 -1.23 -20.71 17.71
N GLU A 164 -1.39 -19.45 17.34
CA GLU A 164 -1.81 -19.06 15.97
C GLU A 164 -0.77 -19.48 14.92
N VAL A 165 0.51 -19.29 15.21
CA VAL A 165 1.61 -19.71 14.33
C VAL A 165 1.63 -21.24 14.16
N ASP A 166 1.42 -21.99 15.24
CA ASP A 166 1.37 -23.46 15.20
C ASP A 166 0.14 -23.98 14.44
N ALA A 167 -0.96 -23.20 14.45
CA ALA A 167 -2.14 -23.45 13.63
C ALA A 167 -1.94 -23.10 12.14
N GLY A 168 -0.77 -22.57 11.76
CA GLY A 168 -0.44 -22.20 10.38
C GLY A 168 -0.83 -20.78 10.01
N HIS A 169 -1.27 -19.97 10.96
CA HIS A 169 -1.58 -18.55 10.74
C HIS A 169 -0.31 -17.70 10.81
N GLN A 170 -0.37 -16.54 10.20
CA GLN A 170 0.70 -15.55 10.20
C GLN A 170 0.40 -14.45 11.22
N VAL A 171 1.42 -13.95 11.89
CA VAL A 171 1.31 -12.92 12.91
C VAL A 171 2.08 -11.67 12.50
N TYR A 172 1.44 -10.50 12.66
CA TYR A 172 2.07 -9.19 12.49
C TYR A 172 2.20 -8.50 13.84
N ILE A 173 3.39 -7.98 14.12
CA ILE A 173 3.64 -7.14 15.30
C ILE A 173 4.10 -5.77 14.79
N ILE A 174 3.45 -4.71 15.25
CA ILE A 174 3.78 -3.35 14.85
C ILE A 174 4.45 -2.66 16.04
N CYS A 175 5.70 -2.23 15.85
CA CYS A 175 6.46 -1.47 16.82
C CYS A 175 6.42 0.02 16.46
N PRO A 176 6.37 0.93 17.45
CA PRO A 176 6.32 2.36 17.20
C PRO A 176 7.62 2.92 16.61
N MET A 177 8.77 2.28 16.86
CA MET A 177 10.08 2.73 16.42
C MET A 177 10.81 1.68 15.57
N ALA A 178 11.67 2.17 14.65
CA ALA A 178 12.50 1.31 13.80
C ALA A 178 13.79 0.89 14.49
N GLU A 179 14.44 1.81 15.20
CA GLU A 179 15.74 1.69 15.85
C GLU A 179 15.67 2.34 17.25
N PRO A 180 16.62 2.04 18.15
CA PRO A 180 16.74 2.76 19.42
C PRO A 180 16.78 4.27 19.17
N GLY A 181 16.01 5.04 19.93
CA GLY A 181 15.89 6.49 19.80
C GLY A 181 15.95 7.18 21.15
N VAL A 182 15.66 8.47 21.16
CA VAL A 182 15.70 9.34 22.35
C VAL A 182 14.67 8.93 23.43
N MET A 183 13.69 8.10 23.10
CA MET A 183 12.69 7.57 24.04
C MET A 183 12.99 6.10 24.35
N ASP A 184 13.76 5.86 25.41
CA ASP A 184 14.12 4.52 25.88
C ASP A 184 12.93 3.64 26.30
N GLU A 185 11.77 4.26 26.55
CA GLU A 185 10.55 3.56 26.95
C GLU A 185 9.80 2.88 25.77
N LEU A 186 10.12 3.24 24.53
CA LEU A 186 9.44 2.72 23.33
C LEU A 186 10.25 1.62 22.67
N GLU A 187 9.58 0.48 22.45
CA GLU A 187 10.20 -0.67 21.79
C GLU A 187 10.48 -0.39 20.30
N ASN A 188 11.71 -0.61 19.90
CA ASN A 188 12.10 -0.58 18.51
C ASN A 188 12.04 -1.98 17.89
N VAL A 189 11.81 -2.04 16.57
CA VAL A 189 11.58 -3.29 15.86
C VAL A 189 12.80 -4.22 15.87
N VAL A 190 14.01 -3.67 15.86
CA VAL A 190 15.25 -4.45 15.76
C VAL A 190 15.50 -5.22 17.06
N ASP A 191 15.50 -4.53 18.20
CA ASP A 191 15.78 -5.16 19.50
C ASP A 191 14.60 -6.02 19.95
N TYR A 192 13.38 -5.57 19.68
CA TYR A 192 12.20 -6.38 19.96
C TYR A 192 12.19 -7.70 19.18
N SER A 193 12.69 -7.71 17.95
CA SER A 193 12.80 -8.94 17.17
C SER A 193 13.70 -9.99 17.82
N LYS A 194 14.78 -9.54 18.47
CA LYS A 194 15.71 -10.42 19.22
C LYS A 194 15.04 -10.93 20.49
N THR A 195 14.41 -10.03 21.24
CA THR A 195 13.72 -10.37 22.49
C THR A 195 12.60 -11.38 22.26
N ILE A 196 11.76 -11.15 21.25
CA ILE A 196 10.62 -12.03 20.99
C ILE A 196 11.04 -13.41 20.48
N GLN A 197 12.18 -13.52 19.81
CA GLN A 197 12.71 -14.82 19.34
C GLN A 197 12.90 -15.80 20.50
N ALA A 198 13.22 -15.33 21.71
CA ALA A 198 13.39 -16.15 22.89
C ALA A 198 12.07 -16.77 23.41
N PHE A 199 10.93 -16.19 23.06
CA PHE A 199 9.60 -16.68 23.48
C PHE A 199 8.95 -17.61 22.48
N PHE A 200 9.41 -17.62 21.25
CA PHE A 200 8.86 -18.47 20.20
C PHE A 200 9.68 -19.74 20.01
N SER A 201 9.04 -20.77 19.47
CA SER A 201 9.70 -22.01 19.07
C SER A 201 10.89 -21.70 18.14
N PRO A 202 12.03 -22.40 18.26
CA PRO A 202 13.17 -22.25 17.34
C PRO A 202 12.82 -22.46 15.86
N GLN A 203 11.73 -23.15 15.59
CA GLN A 203 11.20 -23.36 14.23
C GLN A 203 10.40 -22.17 13.70
N THR A 204 9.99 -21.22 14.57
CA THR A 204 9.26 -20.01 14.19
C THR A 204 10.25 -19.01 13.61
N ARG A 205 10.04 -18.63 12.36
CA ARG A 205 10.87 -17.62 11.70
C ARG A 205 10.32 -16.24 11.97
N ILE A 206 11.13 -15.37 12.50
CA ILE A 206 10.79 -13.97 12.76
C ILE A 206 11.60 -13.11 11.79
N ALA A 207 10.92 -12.26 11.05
CA ALA A 207 11.52 -11.26 10.18
C ALA A 207 11.04 -9.88 10.58
N TYR A 208 11.90 -8.88 10.53
CA TYR A 208 11.54 -7.49 10.79
C TYR A 208 11.67 -6.64 9.54
N LEU A 209 10.88 -5.56 9.49
CA LEU A 209 10.90 -4.58 8.41
C LEU A 209 10.84 -3.17 8.98
N HIS A 210 11.64 -2.27 8.43
CA HIS A 210 11.58 -0.84 8.76
C HIS A 210 11.92 0.04 7.55
N GLY A 211 11.63 1.34 7.65
CA GLY A 211 11.73 2.30 6.55
C GLY A 211 13.12 2.37 5.90
N LYS A 212 14.19 2.29 6.69
CA LYS A 212 15.58 2.44 6.24
C LYS A 212 16.16 1.21 5.50
N MET A 213 15.47 0.07 5.49
CA MET A 213 15.93 -1.12 4.78
C MET A 213 15.91 -0.92 3.26
N ARG A 214 16.85 -1.57 2.56
CA ARG A 214 16.91 -1.54 1.09
C ARG A 214 15.62 -2.12 0.47
N PRO A 215 15.07 -1.50 -0.57
CA PRO A 215 13.80 -1.94 -1.19
C PRO A 215 13.81 -3.42 -1.62
N LYS A 216 14.91 -3.89 -2.20
CA LYS A 216 15.06 -5.28 -2.62
C LYS A 216 14.84 -6.27 -1.45
N LEU A 217 15.46 -6.01 -0.30
CA LEU A 217 15.33 -6.87 0.89
C LEU A 217 13.91 -6.83 1.47
N LYS A 218 13.27 -5.64 1.48
CA LYS A 218 11.87 -5.52 1.90
C LYS A 218 10.95 -6.37 1.02
N ASN A 219 11.11 -6.27 -0.29
CA ASN A 219 10.31 -7.03 -1.24
C ASN A 219 10.52 -8.54 -1.11
N GLU A 220 11.76 -8.98 -0.90
CA GLU A 220 12.07 -10.39 -0.67
C GLU A 220 11.37 -10.92 0.58
N ILE A 221 11.48 -10.23 1.71
CA ILE A 221 10.82 -10.60 2.97
C ILE A 221 9.29 -10.62 2.77
N MET A 222 8.73 -9.61 2.09
CA MET A 222 7.30 -9.54 1.81
C MET A 222 6.81 -10.71 0.96
N THR A 223 7.52 -11.01 -0.11
CA THR A 223 7.17 -12.11 -1.03
C THR A 223 7.23 -13.46 -0.33
N ARG A 224 8.26 -13.71 0.47
CA ARG A 224 8.40 -14.93 1.25
C ARG A 224 7.28 -15.09 2.27
N PHE A 225 6.94 -14.00 2.95
CA PHE A 225 5.85 -13.98 3.91
C PHE A 225 4.50 -14.25 3.22
N ALA A 226 4.19 -13.56 2.13
CA ALA A 226 2.96 -13.73 1.36
C ALA A 226 2.81 -15.14 0.77
N ALA A 227 3.91 -15.75 0.32
CA ALA A 227 3.91 -17.11 -0.22
C ALA A 227 3.62 -18.20 0.82
N GLY A 228 3.52 -17.86 2.11
CA GLY A 228 3.37 -18.82 3.19
C GLY A 228 4.54 -19.83 3.29
N LYS A 229 5.62 -19.61 2.53
CA LYS A 229 6.83 -20.45 2.59
C LYS A 229 7.51 -20.38 3.95
N ASP A 230 7.21 -19.31 4.69
CA ASP A 230 7.54 -19.15 6.09
C ASP A 230 6.26 -19.38 6.92
N ARG A 231 5.65 -20.57 6.83
CA ARG A 231 4.39 -20.93 7.52
C ARG A 231 4.42 -20.77 9.04
N LYS A 232 5.59 -20.50 9.60
CA LYS A 232 5.82 -20.19 11.01
C LYS A 232 6.60 -18.88 11.11
N SER A 233 6.10 -17.79 10.50
CA SER A 233 6.80 -16.52 10.57
C SER A 233 5.94 -15.41 11.17
N THR A 234 6.52 -14.74 12.15
CA THR A 234 6.01 -13.51 12.74
C THR A 234 6.71 -12.34 12.06
N ARG A 235 5.96 -11.35 11.62
CA ARG A 235 6.52 -10.15 11.01
C ARG A 235 6.42 -8.96 11.96
N LEU A 236 7.56 -8.34 12.21
CA LEU A 236 7.67 -7.09 12.95
C LEU A 236 7.79 -5.93 11.97
N ASN A 237 6.93 -4.94 12.09
CA ASN A 237 6.96 -3.74 11.25
C ASN A 237 6.97 -2.49 12.14
N SER A 238 7.83 -1.54 11.82
CA SER A 238 7.77 -0.19 12.37
C SER A 238 7.12 0.73 11.35
N SER A 239 5.94 1.22 11.64
CA SER A 239 5.31 2.28 10.85
C SER A 239 5.72 3.64 11.44
N HIS A 240 6.42 4.47 10.67
CA HIS A 240 6.52 5.89 10.97
C HIS A 240 5.15 6.53 10.70
N HIS A 241 4.24 6.42 11.63
CA HIS A 241 3.11 7.34 11.71
C HIS A 241 3.51 8.46 12.65
N ARG A 242 3.83 9.62 12.10
CA ARG A 242 3.64 10.85 12.84
C ARG A 242 2.14 10.97 13.08
N ILE A 243 1.74 10.73 14.31
CA ILE A 243 0.43 11.16 14.81
C ILE A 243 0.60 12.65 15.10
N TRP A 244 -0.14 13.48 14.38
CA TRP A 244 -0.41 14.86 14.75
C TRP A 244 -1.65 14.85 15.62
#